data_80f91055d77205891b7edf5846f11529
#
_entry.id   80f91055d77205891b7edf5846f11529
#
_cell.length_a   1.000
_cell.length_b   1.000
_cell.length_c   1.000
_cell.angle_alpha   90.00
_cell.angle_beta   90.00
_cell.angle_gamma   90.00
#
_symmetry.space_group_name_H-M   'P 1'
#
loop_
_entity.id
_entity.type
_entity.pdbx_description
1 polymer ?
#
loop_
_entity_poly.entity_id
_entity_poly.type
_entity_poly.pdbx_seq_one_letter_code
_entity_poly.pdbx_strand_id
1 'polypeptide(L)'
;MEVYADNAATTRLSKSALNAMAPYFCDIYGNPSSLHHMGQKAHSALEEARLATANAIGYERSELYFTSGGSEADNWAIKGTAELMAKKGKKHIISTTVEHHAVLHTLKKLEKQGFEITLLPVSSDGFVSPGDVASAIKDDTALVTVMYANNEIGTIQPITEIGEICREKGVIFHTDAVQAVGHLPIDVKAQNIDMLSMSGHKFHGPKGIGALYIRKGINLPDLIEGGAQERNRRAGTENIPGIVGMAAALTEAVNNMEENTKKVAALRDRLIEKILEIPHSRLNGSRENRLPGNVSVCFEGVEGESMLLYLDMQGVCASSGSACTSGSLDPSHVLLAIGLPHEVAHGSLRLSLCEYNTEEEVDFIAEALPPIIERLRSMSPLWERLCRENSFFTHDKH
;
A
#
# COMPACT_ATOMS: atom_id res chain seq x y z
N MET A 1 -0.14 8.86 27.52
CA MET A 1 0.88 8.60 26.47
C MET A 1 0.23 8.93 25.13
N GLU A 2 0.96 9.43 24.15
CA GLU A 2 0.44 9.61 22.79
C GLU A 2 1.16 8.59 21.89
N VAL A 3 0.39 7.74 21.21
CA VAL A 3 0.92 6.64 20.38
C VAL A 3 0.36 6.74 18.97
N TYR A 4 1.26 6.87 17.98
CA TYR A 4 0.88 6.84 16.58
C TYR A 4 1.01 5.42 16.01
N ALA A 5 -0.12 4.78 15.78
CA ALA A 5 -0.25 3.43 15.25
C ALA A 5 -1.03 3.38 13.93
N ASP A 6 -0.90 4.44 13.08
CA ASP A 6 -1.56 4.53 11.77
C ASP A 6 -0.57 4.77 10.62
N ASN A 7 0.60 4.12 10.69
CA ASN A 7 1.67 4.27 9.69
C ASN A 7 1.29 3.76 8.30
N ALA A 8 0.31 2.86 8.18
CA ALA A 8 -0.22 2.43 6.88
C ALA A 8 -1.03 3.54 6.17
N ALA A 9 -1.60 4.49 6.89
CA ALA A 9 -2.23 5.67 6.29
C ALA A 9 -1.20 6.69 5.82
N THR A 10 -0.27 7.07 6.67
CA THR A 10 0.89 7.91 6.35
C THR A 10 1.92 7.81 7.45
N THR A 11 3.19 8.01 7.12
CA THR A 11 4.27 8.05 8.12
C THR A 11 4.73 9.48 8.38
N ARG A 12 5.41 9.70 9.50
CA ARG A 12 6.14 10.95 9.72
C ARG A 12 7.34 11.03 8.79
N LEU A 13 7.72 12.23 8.40
CA LEU A 13 8.94 12.47 7.63
C LEU A 13 10.18 12.14 8.48
N SER A 14 11.13 11.36 7.94
CA SER A 14 12.38 11.06 8.64
C SER A 14 13.29 12.31 8.71
N LYS A 15 14.19 12.32 9.70
CA LYS A 15 15.16 13.42 9.82
C LYS A 15 16.15 13.46 8.66
N SER A 16 16.53 12.30 8.13
CA SER A 16 17.41 12.20 6.97
C SER A 16 16.75 12.79 5.73
N ALA A 17 15.47 12.46 5.48
CA ALA A 17 14.68 13.03 4.39
C ALA A 17 14.53 14.55 4.54
N LEU A 18 14.17 15.05 5.73
CA LEU A 18 14.05 16.49 5.98
C LEU A 18 15.35 17.24 5.72
N ASN A 19 16.47 16.71 6.23
CA ASN A 19 17.78 17.32 6.03
C ASN A 19 18.20 17.31 4.56
N ALA A 20 17.91 16.24 3.83
CA ALA A 20 18.19 16.13 2.40
C ALA A 20 17.34 17.13 1.58
N MET A 21 16.09 17.37 1.97
CA MET A 21 15.18 18.31 1.29
C MET A 21 15.56 19.78 1.51
N ALA A 22 16.01 20.13 2.72
CA ALA A 22 16.14 21.51 3.18
C ALA A 22 16.89 22.46 2.22
N PRO A 23 18.05 22.09 1.63
CA PRO A 23 18.79 22.98 0.73
C PRO A 23 18.03 23.36 -0.55
N TYR A 24 17.08 22.52 -0.98
CA TYR A 24 16.37 22.70 -2.24
C TYR A 24 15.16 23.63 -2.16
N PHE A 25 14.82 24.14 -0.98
CA PHE A 25 13.78 25.15 -0.83
C PHE A 25 14.30 26.57 -1.05
N CYS A 26 15.51 26.89 -0.56
CA CYS A 26 16.02 28.26 -0.56
C CYS A 26 17.40 28.42 -1.22
N ASP A 27 18.30 27.44 -1.11
CA ASP A 27 19.68 27.58 -1.54
C ASP A 27 19.90 27.06 -2.96
N ILE A 28 19.27 25.93 -3.34
CA ILE A 28 19.38 25.27 -4.65
C ILE A 28 17.98 25.20 -5.30
N TYR A 29 17.41 26.35 -5.56
CA TYR A 29 16.02 26.49 -6.06
C TYR A 29 15.92 26.57 -7.58
N GLY A 30 17.02 26.30 -8.32
CA GLY A 30 17.05 26.41 -9.78
C GLY A 30 16.15 25.38 -10.46
N ASN A 31 15.57 25.76 -11.61
CA ASN A 31 14.85 24.81 -12.46
C ASN A 31 15.86 23.83 -13.08
N PRO A 32 15.71 22.50 -12.93
CA PRO A 32 16.66 21.52 -13.44
C PRO A 32 16.78 21.51 -14.97
N SER A 33 15.83 22.10 -15.70
CA SER A 33 15.91 22.27 -17.15
C SER A 33 16.76 23.49 -17.59
N SER A 34 17.19 24.36 -16.65
CA SER A 34 17.97 25.57 -16.97
C SER A 34 19.46 25.26 -17.18
N LEU A 35 20.05 25.92 -18.17
CA LEU A 35 21.48 25.71 -18.53
C LEU A 35 22.47 26.35 -17.56
N HIS A 36 22.05 27.35 -16.79
CA HIS A 36 22.91 28.03 -15.83
C HIS A 36 23.22 27.18 -14.59
N HIS A 37 24.26 27.54 -13.84
CA HIS A 37 24.78 26.75 -12.72
C HIS A 37 23.79 26.35 -11.65
N MET A 38 22.77 27.20 -11.36
CA MET A 38 21.72 26.88 -10.40
C MET A 38 20.81 25.75 -10.91
N GLY A 39 20.48 25.77 -12.20
CA GLY A 39 19.74 24.67 -12.82
C GLY A 39 20.54 23.38 -12.87
N GLN A 40 21.83 23.46 -13.18
CA GLN A 40 22.72 22.30 -13.20
C GLN A 40 22.84 21.61 -11.82
N LYS A 41 22.90 22.37 -10.72
CA LYS A 41 22.87 21.81 -9.37
C LYS A 41 21.57 21.05 -9.08
N ALA A 42 20.43 21.63 -9.45
CA ALA A 42 19.13 20.97 -9.27
C ALA A 42 19.01 19.72 -10.16
N HIS A 43 19.53 19.77 -11.40
CA HIS A 43 19.59 18.63 -12.32
C HIS A 43 20.44 17.48 -11.77
N SER A 44 21.63 17.77 -11.23
CA SER A 44 22.49 16.76 -10.61
C SER A 44 21.77 16.08 -9.46
N ALA A 45 21.11 16.84 -8.58
CA ALA A 45 20.35 16.29 -7.47
C ALA A 45 19.19 15.40 -7.93
N LEU A 46 18.46 15.79 -8.99
CA LEU A 46 17.40 14.98 -9.60
C LEU A 46 17.94 13.62 -10.07
N GLU A 47 19.05 13.62 -10.81
CA GLU A 47 19.61 12.38 -11.37
C GLU A 47 20.26 11.50 -10.30
N GLU A 48 20.89 12.08 -9.28
CA GLU A 48 21.42 11.34 -8.13
C GLU A 48 20.30 10.68 -7.33
N ALA A 49 19.20 11.39 -7.06
CA ALA A 49 18.04 10.85 -6.40
C ALA A 49 17.36 9.74 -7.22
N ARG A 50 17.29 9.92 -8.55
CA ARG A 50 16.78 8.89 -9.46
C ARG A 50 17.62 7.62 -9.41
N LEU A 51 18.94 7.76 -9.43
CA LEU A 51 19.87 6.63 -9.32
C LEU A 51 19.76 5.92 -7.97
N ALA A 52 19.70 6.68 -6.86
CA ALA A 52 19.56 6.11 -5.52
C ALA A 52 18.24 5.32 -5.38
N THR A 53 17.11 5.87 -5.88
CA THR A 53 15.82 5.20 -5.87
C THR A 53 15.85 3.92 -6.74
N ALA A 54 16.46 3.97 -7.90
CA ALA A 54 16.60 2.83 -8.80
C ALA A 54 17.42 1.69 -8.17
N ASN A 55 18.56 2.02 -7.56
CA ASN A 55 19.41 1.03 -6.91
C ASN A 55 18.73 0.33 -5.72
N ALA A 56 17.84 1.03 -5.03
CA ALA A 56 17.17 0.50 -3.84
C ALA A 56 16.26 -0.71 -4.13
N ILE A 57 15.74 -0.87 -5.34
CA ILE A 57 14.86 -1.98 -5.75
C ILE A 57 15.27 -2.66 -7.08
N GLY A 58 16.55 -2.54 -7.45
CA GLY A 58 17.20 -3.41 -8.44
C GLY A 58 16.94 -3.10 -9.92
N TYR A 59 16.67 -1.82 -10.30
CA TYR A 59 16.46 -1.43 -11.69
C TYR A 59 17.42 -0.31 -12.17
N GLU A 60 17.31 0.07 -13.44
CA GLU A 60 18.12 1.14 -14.02
C GLU A 60 17.42 2.49 -13.86
N ARG A 61 18.19 3.56 -13.65
CA ARG A 61 17.64 4.94 -13.54
C ARG A 61 16.76 5.35 -14.72
N SER A 62 16.99 4.78 -15.90
CA SER A 62 16.19 5.04 -17.11
C SER A 62 14.78 4.45 -17.05
N GLU A 63 14.51 3.57 -16.12
CA GLU A 63 13.24 2.86 -15.93
C GLU A 63 12.35 3.50 -14.84
N LEU A 64 12.85 4.56 -14.17
CA LEU A 64 12.13 5.27 -13.12
C LEU A 64 11.51 6.58 -13.64
N TYR A 65 10.27 6.83 -13.25
CA TYR A 65 9.54 8.08 -13.50
C TYR A 65 8.93 8.58 -12.20
N PHE A 66 9.19 9.85 -11.85
CA PHE A 66 8.60 10.46 -10.67
C PHE A 66 7.15 10.89 -10.93
N THR A 67 6.30 10.68 -9.93
CA THR A 67 4.88 11.02 -9.91
C THR A 67 4.55 11.80 -8.64
N SER A 68 3.30 12.25 -8.51
CA SER A 68 2.85 12.93 -7.28
C SER A 68 2.52 11.95 -6.14
N GLY A 69 2.52 10.64 -6.38
CA GLY A 69 2.21 9.60 -5.39
C GLY A 69 1.77 8.29 -6.04
N GLY A 70 1.46 7.30 -5.20
CA GLY A 70 1.06 5.96 -5.65
C GLY A 70 -0.17 5.97 -6.57
N SER A 71 -1.20 6.74 -6.23
CA SER A 71 -2.42 6.80 -7.06
C SER A 71 -2.17 7.33 -8.47
N GLU A 72 -1.26 8.29 -8.66
CA GLU A 72 -0.86 8.76 -10.00
C GLU A 72 -0.08 7.66 -10.71
N ALA A 73 0.83 6.97 -10.02
CA ALA A 73 1.62 5.87 -10.58
C ALA A 73 0.71 4.70 -11.03
N ASP A 74 -0.23 4.26 -10.19
CA ASP A 74 -1.20 3.20 -10.54
C ASP A 74 -2.05 3.58 -11.74
N ASN A 75 -2.58 4.81 -11.76
CA ASN A 75 -3.38 5.29 -12.87
C ASN A 75 -2.59 5.32 -14.18
N TRP A 76 -1.32 5.73 -14.13
CA TRP A 76 -0.48 5.74 -15.32
C TRP A 76 -0.16 4.34 -15.81
N ALA A 77 0.26 3.45 -14.92
CA ALA A 77 0.53 2.06 -15.26
C ALA A 77 -0.68 1.39 -15.91
N ILE A 78 -1.86 1.50 -15.29
CA ILE A 78 -3.06 0.80 -15.74
C ILE A 78 -3.64 1.43 -17.01
N LYS A 79 -3.88 2.75 -17.03
CA LYS A 79 -4.46 3.44 -18.18
C LYS A 79 -3.51 3.45 -19.38
N GLY A 80 -2.21 3.70 -19.12
CA GLY A 80 -1.20 3.71 -20.16
C GLY A 80 -1.05 2.33 -20.82
N THR A 81 -1.07 1.25 -20.03
CA THR A 81 -1.03 -0.11 -20.57
C THR A 81 -2.30 -0.45 -21.33
N ALA A 82 -3.47 -0.08 -20.80
CA ALA A 82 -4.74 -0.27 -21.48
C ALA A 82 -4.73 0.38 -22.86
N GLU A 83 -4.31 1.66 -22.97
CA GLU A 83 -4.22 2.37 -24.24
C GLU A 83 -3.19 1.75 -25.18
N LEU A 84 -2.00 1.41 -24.67
CA LEU A 84 -0.92 0.78 -25.45
C LEU A 84 -1.37 -0.54 -26.06
N MET A 85 -2.04 -1.37 -25.27
CA MET A 85 -2.40 -2.74 -25.67
C MET A 85 -3.70 -2.79 -26.46
N ALA A 86 -4.62 -1.83 -26.29
CA ALA A 86 -5.80 -1.70 -27.14
C ALA A 86 -5.45 -1.51 -28.63
N LYS A 87 -4.33 -0.81 -28.91
CA LYS A 87 -3.79 -0.66 -30.30
C LYS A 87 -3.38 -2.00 -30.92
N LYS A 88 -3.17 -3.03 -30.08
CA LYS A 88 -2.86 -4.42 -30.49
C LYS A 88 -4.07 -5.36 -30.40
N GLY A 89 -5.27 -4.82 -30.15
CA GLY A 89 -6.51 -5.57 -30.00
C GLY A 89 -6.68 -6.25 -28.64
N LYS A 90 -5.82 -5.97 -27.63
CA LYS A 90 -5.90 -6.56 -26.31
C LYS A 90 -6.65 -5.64 -25.36
N LYS A 91 -7.76 -6.12 -24.79
CA LYS A 91 -8.66 -5.32 -23.95
C LYS A 91 -9.09 -6.01 -22.64
N HIS A 92 -8.51 -7.14 -22.29
CA HIS A 92 -8.80 -7.82 -21.04
C HIS A 92 -7.75 -7.46 -19.98
N ILE A 93 -8.21 -7.16 -18.75
CA ILE A 93 -7.35 -6.82 -17.61
C ILE A 93 -7.76 -7.69 -16.42
N ILE A 94 -6.76 -8.30 -15.77
CA ILE A 94 -6.94 -9.12 -14.58
C ILE A 94 -6.44 -8.35 -13.36
N SER A 95 -7.22 -8.39 -12.28
CA SER A 95 -6.88 -7.80 -10.99
C SER A 95 -7.50 -8.60 -9.85
N THR A 96 -7.46 -8.08 -8.62
CA THR A 96 -8.03 -8.74 -7.45
C THR A 96 -9.15 -7.92 -6.81
N THR A 97 -9.98 -8.58 -5.99
CA THR A 97 -11.05 -7.93 -5.24
C THR A 97 -10.56 -7.09 -4.06
N VAL A 98 -9.28 -7.18 -3.70
CA VAL A 98 -8.69 -6.54 -2.51
C VAL A 98 -7.76 -5.36 -2.83
N GLU A 99 -7.76 -4.90 -4.07
CA GLU A 99 -6.92 -3.79 -4.52
C GLU A 99 -7.28 -2.45 -3.83
N HIS A 100 -6.32 -1.55 -3.82
CA HIS A 100 -6.56 -0.16 -3.43
C HIS A 100 -7.54 0.53 -4.41
N HIS A 101 -8.32 1.49 -3.92
CA HIS A 101 -9.30 2.23 -4.74
C HIS A 101 -8.71 2.93 -5.97
N ALA A 102 -7.42 3.31 -5.94
CA ALA A 102 -6.72 3.86 -7.10
C ALA A 102 -6.69 2.86 -8.27
N VAL A 103 -6.60 1.56 -7.98
CA VAL A 103 -6.68 0.48 -8.96
C VAL A 103 -8.14 0.20 -9.32
N LEU A 104 -8.99 -0.13 -8.34
CA LEU A 104 -10.39 -0.54 -8.59
C LEU A 104 -11.21 0.52 -9.34
N HIS A 105 -11.11 1.80 -8.96
CA HIS A 105 -11.84 2.86 -9.63
C HIS A 105 -11.31 3.13 -11.05
N THR A 106 -10.01 2.93 -11.27
CA THR A 106 -9.41 3.01 -12.60
C THR A 106 -9.91 1.88 -13.49
N LEU A 107 -9.97 0.64 -12.99
CA LEU A 107 -10.52 -0.50 -13.71
C LEU A 107 -12.00 -0.31 -14.04
N LYS A 108 -12.81 0.14 -13.08
CA LYS A 108 -14.22 0.46 -13.31
C LYS A 108 -14.44 1.54 -14.37
N LYS A 109 -13.50 2.50 -14.49
CA LYS A 109 -13.53 3.50 -15.57
C LYS A 109 -13.20 2.87 -16.92
N LEU A 110 -12.21 1.98 -17.00
CA LEU A 110 -11.83 1.28 -18.21
C LEU A 110 -12.92 0.32 -18.70
N GLU A 111 -13.62 -0.36 -17.78
CA GLU A 111 -14.78 -1.20 -18.10
C GLU A 111 -15.85 -0.41 -18.87
N LYS A 112 -16.16 0.83 -18.43
CA LYS A 112 -17.08 1.74 -19.15
C LYS A 112 -16.55 2.16 -20.52
N GLN A 113 -15.27 1.99 -20.79
CA GLN A 113 -14.62 2.28 -22.09
C GLN A 113 -14.49 1.02 -22.96
N GLY A 114 -15.11 -0.09 -22.55
CA GLY A 114 -15.16 -1.33 -23.32
C GLY A 114 -13.98 -2.28 -23.09
N PHE A 115 -13.29 -2.15 -21.96
CA PHE A 115 -12.34 -3.18 -21.50
C PHE A 115 -13.09 -4.26 -20.72
N GLU A 116 -12.67 -5.50 -20.85
CA GLU A 116 -13.12 -6.61 -20.00
C GLU A 116 -12.26 -6.64 -18.73
N ILE A 117 -12.89 -6.63 -17.57
CA ILE A 117 -12.20 -6.65 -16.27
C ILE A 117 -12.54 -7.96 -15.55
N THR A 118 -11.52 -8.73 -15.20
CA THR A 118 -11.65 -9.91 -14.32
C THR A 118 -11.06 -9.57 -12.95
N LEU A 119 -11.92 -9.52 -11.92
CA LEU A 119 -11.49 -9.39 -10.53
C LEU A 119 -11.47 -10.79 -9.90
N LEU A 120 -10.27 -11.28 -9.60
CA LEU A 120 -10.09 -12.57 -8.95
C LEU A 120 -10.44 -12.49 -7.47
N PRO A 121 -11.15 -13.50 -6.94
CA PRO A 121 -11.38 -13.62 -5.51
C PRO A 121 -10.07 -13.94 -4.78
N VAL A 122 -10.08 -13.75 -3.47
CA VAL A 122 -8.98 -14.11 -2.58
C VAL A 122 -9.45 -15.15 -1.54
N SER A 123 -8.50 -15.84 -0.93
CA SER A 123 -8.75 -16.73 0.21
C SER A 123 -9.19 -15.95 1.45
N SER A 124 -9.59 -16.65 2.52
CA SER A 124 -9.88 -16.06 3.84
C SER A 124 -8.68 -15.31 4.45
N ASP A 125 -7.46 -15.67 4.04
CA ASP A 125 -6.22 -15.00 4.43
C ASP A 125 -5.85 -13.84 3.50
N GLY A 126 -6.64 -13.60 2.46
CA GLY A 126 -6.46 -12.51 1.50
C GLY A 126 -5.46 -12.79 0.37
N PHE A 127 -5.08 -14.05 0.13
CA PHE A 127 -4.20 -14.41 -1.00
C PHE A 127 -4.99 -14.61 -2.29
N VAL A 128 -4.50 -14.06 -3.39
CA VAL A 128 -4.90 -14.49 -4.73
C VAL A 128 -4.12 -15.75 -5.12
N SER A 129 -4.81 -16.70 -5.75
CA SER A 129 -4.16 -17.93 -6.25
C SER A 129 -3.38 -17.65 -7.53
N PRO A 130 -2.07 -17.96 -7.61
CA PRO A 130 -1.33 -17.92 -8.88
C PRO A 130 -1.97 -18.79 -9.98
N GLY A 131 -2.57 -19.94 -9.60
CA GLY A 131 -3.30 -20.80 -10.52
C GLY A 131 -4.54 -20.14 -11.12
N ASP A 132 -5.25 -19.33 -10.33
CA ASP A 132 -6.41 -18.58 -10.82
C ASP A 132 -5.97 -17.47 -11.78
N VAL A 133 -4.84 -16.78 -11.48
CA VAL A 133 -4.23 -15.82 -12.42
C VAL A 133 -3.90 -16.49 -13.74
N ALA A 134 -3.20 -17.65 -13.71
CA ALA A 134 -2.83 -18.40 -14.90
C ALA A 134 -4.05 -18.82 -15.75
N SER A 135 -5.13 -19.23 -15.08
CA SER A 135 -6.38 -19.67 -15.72
C SER A 135 -7.20 -18.54 -16.30
N ALA A 136 -7.10 -17.34 -15.72
CA ALA A 136 -7.82 -16.15 -16.18
C ALA A 136 -7.15 -15.47 -17.39
N ILE A 137 -5.86 -15.74 -17.66
CA ILE A 137 -5.15 -15.15 -18.79
C ILE A 137 -5.70 -15.68 -20.11
N LYS A 138 -6.09 -14.76 -21.00
CA LYS A 138 -6.61 -14.98 -22.37
C LYS A 138 -5.65 -14.41 -23.41
N ASP A 139 -5.87 -14.71 -24.67
CA ASP A 139 -5.06 -14.20 -25.80
C ASP A 139 -5.09 -12.68 -25.91
N ASP A 140 -6.21 -12.05 -25.51
CA ASP A 140 -6.40 -10.62 -25.49
C ASP A 140 -6.13 -9.96 -24.14
N THR A 141 -5.52 -10.68 -23.20
CA THR A 141 -5.10 -10.09 -21.90
C THR A 141 -4.00 -9.05 -22.13
N ALA A 142 -4.28 -7.83 -21.72
CA ALA A 142 -3.41 -6.66 -21.81
C ALA A 142 -2.52 -6.50 -20.59
N LEU A 143 -3.06 -6.76 -19.39
CA LEU A 143 -2.45 -6.46 -18.12
C LEU A 143 -2.93 -7.41 -17.04
N VAL A 144 -2.01 -7.85 -16.19
CA VAL A 144 -2.29 -8.34 -14.84
C VAL A 144 -1.82 -7.28 -13.85
N THR A 145 -2.67 -6.85 -12.92
CA THR A 145 -2.34 -5.89 -11.87
C THR A 145 -2.77 -6.42 -10.53
N VAL A 146 -1.81 -6.68 -9.64
CA VAL A 146 -2.03 -7.25 -8.30
C VAL A 146 -1.17 -6.47 -7.32
N MET A 147 -1.77 -5.97 -6.24
CA MET A 147 -1.02 -5.25 -5.20
C MET A 147 0.02 -6.17 -4.55
N TYR A 148 1.17 -5.63 -4.17
CA TYR A 148 2.24 -6.40 -3.54
C TYR A 148 1.87 -6.87 -2.13
N ALA A 149 1.29 -5.98 -1.35
CA ALA A 149 0.81 -6.26 0.01
C ALA A 149 -0.40 -5.39 0.33
N ASN A 150 -1.37 -5.96 1.02
CA ASN A 150 -2.61 -5.27 1.32
C ASN A 150 -2.44 -4.30 2.50
N ASN A 151 -2.88 -3.06 2.32
CA ASN A 151 -2.77 -1.98 3.31
C ASN A 151 -3.70 -2.13 4.51
N GLU A 152 -4.74 -2.95 4.41
CA GLU A 152 -5.73 -3.15 5.47
C GLU A 152 -5.41 -4.38 6.31
N ILE A 153 -5.31 -5.54 5.67
CA ILE A 153 -5.10 -6.83 6.34
C ILE A 153 -3.64 -7.29 6.40
N GLY A 154 -2.74 -6.57 5.73
CA GLY A 154 -1.30 -6.81 5.78
C GLY A 154 -0.79 -7.97 4.92
N THR A 155 -1.65 -8.80 4.33
CA THR A 155 -1.27 -9.99 3.55
C THR A 155 -0.37 -9.63 2.38
N ILE A 156 0.76 -10.33 2.24
CA ILE A 156 1.74 -10.19 1.15
C ILE A 156 1.39 -11.19 0.07
N GLN A 157 1.19 -10.72 -1.18
CA GLN A 157 0.79 -11.56 -2.30
C GLN A 157 1.96 -12.37 -2.87
N PRO A 158 1.69 -13.49 -3.56
CA PRO A 158 2.70 -14.35 -4.20
C PRO A 158 3.21 -13.72 -5.52
N ILE A 159 3.88 -12.57 -5.40
CA ILE A 159 4.28 -11.71 -6.53
C ILE A 159 5.26 -12.39 -7.48
N THR A 160 6.19 -13.18 -6.95
CA THR A 160 7.19 -13.88 -7.75
C THR A 160 6.54 -14.89 -8.69
N GLU A 161 5.64 -15.73 -8.16
CA GLU A 161 4.92 -16.76 -8.92
C GLU A 161 3.99 -16.10 -9.96
N ILE A 162 3.31 -15.02 -9.61
CA ILE A 162 2.47 -14.28 -10.56
C ILE A 162 3.33 -13.63 -11.66
N GLY A 163 4.48 -13.08 -11.31
CA GLY A 163 5.42 -12.50 -12.27
C GLY A 163 5.96 -13.54 -13.25
N GLU A 164 6.29 -14.75 -12.77
CA GLU A 164 6.71 -15.87 -13.61
C GLU A 164 5.63 -16.26 -14.61
N ILE A 165 4.39 -16.44 -14.15
CA ILE A 165 3.22 -16.75 -15.00
C ILE A 165 3.02 -15.68 -16.07
N CYS A 166 3.04 -14.40 -15.69
CA CYS A 166 2.87 -13.30 -16.63
C CYS A 166 4.00 -13.26 -17.67
N ARG A 167 5.25 -13.51 -17.25
CA ARG A 167 6.41 -13.58 -18.11
C ARG A 167 6.29 -14.73 -19.14
N GLU A 168 5.91 -15.91 -18.70
CA GLU A 168 5.71 -17.09 -19.57
C GLU A 168 4.58 -16.86 -20.58
N LYS A 169 3.50 -16.20 -20.16
CA LYS A 169 2.34 -15.89 -21.02
C LYS A 169 2.51 -14.64 -21.88
N GLY A 170 3.61 -13.89 -21.71
CA GLY A 170 3.86 -12.64 -22.45
C GLY A 170 2.84 -11.52 -22.15
N VAL A 171 2.32 -11.49 -20.93
CA VAL A 171 1.39 -10.46 -20.43
C VAL A 171 2.15 -9.49 -19.54
N ILE A 172 1.83 -8.21 -19.63
CA ILE A 172 2.44 -7.16 -18.79
C ILE A 172 1.94 -7.32 -17.35
N PHE A 173 2.89 -7.29 -16.39
CA PHE A 173 2.61 -7.39 -14.96
C PHE A 173 2.92 -6.07 -14.24
N HIS A 174 1.91 -5.52 -13.59
CA HIS A 174 2.00 -4.35 -12.70
C HIS A 174 1.70 -4.74 -11.27
N THR A 175 2.42 -4.15 -10.31
CA THR A 175 2.11 -4.27 -8.89
C THR A 175 2.03 -2.90 -8.23
N ASP A 176 0.94 -2.64 -7.50
CA ASP A 176 0.90 -1.58 -6.49
C ASP A 176 1.73 -2.04 -5.28
N ALA A 177 2.95 -1.52 -5.18
CA ALA A 177 3.87 -1.85 -4.10
C ALA A 177 3.97 -0.73 -3.04
N VAL A 178 2.99 0.16 -2.98
CA VAL A 178 2.97 1.33 -2.08
C VAL A 178 3.18 0.93 -0.63
N GLN A 179 2.67 -0.21 -0.19
CA GLN A 179 2.85 -0.71 1.18
C GLN A 179 4.09 -1.61 1.35
N ALA A 180 4.71 -2.04 0.26
CA ALA A 180 5.84 -2.98 0.31
C ALA A 180 7.20 -2.30 0.22
N VAL A 181 7.31 -1.26 -0.63
CA VAL A 181 8.56 -0.51 -0.83
C VAL A 181 9.03 0.09 0.50
N GLY A 182 10.31 -0.16 0.83
CA GLY A 182 10.92 0.26 2.09
C GLY A 182 10.66 -0.66 3.29
N HIS A 183 9.75 -1.64 3.15
CA HIS A 183 9.39 -2.58 4.22
C HIS A 183 9.69 -4.04 3.90
N LEU A 184 9.74 -4.39 2.62
CA LEU A 184 10.00 -5.74 2.13
C LEU A 184 11.13 -5.73 1.11
N PRO A 185 11.93 -6.81 1.00
CA PRO A 185 12.93 -6.92 -0.05
C PRO A 185 12.25 -7.07 -1.41
N ILE A 186 12.58 -6.16 -2.33
CA ILE A 186 12.05 -6.15 -3.69
C ILE A 186 13.21 -6.17 -4.68
N ASP A 187 13.16 -7.11 -5.63
CA ASP A 187 14.00 -7.15 -6.82
C ASP A 187 13.08 -7.32 -8.03
N VAL A 188 12.84 -6.24 -8.75
CA VAL A 188 11.90 -6.24 -9.87
C VAL A 188 12.30 -7.20 -11.00
N LYS A 189 13.60 -7.48 -11.16
CA LYS A 189 14.10 -8.41 -12.19
C LYS A 189 13.89 -9.85 -11.76
N ALA A 190 14.29 -10.20 -10.54
CA ALA A 190 14.13 -11.55 -10.00
C ALA A 190 12.65 -11.92 -9.87
N GLN A 191 11.77 -10.97 -9.54
CA GLN A 191 10.35 -11.18 -9.38
C GLN A 191 9.52 -11.00 -10.67
N ASN A 192 10.18 -10.76 -11.81
CA ASN A 192 9.55 -10.57 -13.12
C ASN A 192 8.48 -9.45 -13.15
N ILE A 193 8.67 -8.40 -12.37
CA ILE A 193 7.78 -7.24 -12.34
C ILE A 193 8.08 -6.34 -13.54
N ASP A 194 7.05 -5.96 -14.28
CA ASP A 194 7.16 -5.06 -15.45
C ASP A 194 6.93 -3.60 -15.08
N MET A 195 6.05 -3.36 -14.11
CA MET A 195 5.78 -2.03 -13.57
C MET A 195 5.51 -2.11 -12.07
N LEU A 196 5.97 -1.10 -11.33
CA LEU A 196 5.80 -1.02 -9.88
C LEU A 196 5.50 0.41 -9.45
N SER A 197 4.40 0.59 -8.72
CA SER A 197 4.00 1.87 -8.12
C SER A 197 4.51 2.01 -6.69
N MET A 198 4.99 3.21 -6.33
CA MET A 198 5.42 3.53 -4.96
C MET A 198 5.02 4.95 -4.54
N SER A 199 5.00 5.19 -3.22
CA SER A 199 4.65 6.50 -2.64
C SER A 199 5.56 6.83 -1.47
N GLY A 200 6.25 7.98 -1.52
CA GLY A 200 7.27 8.36 -0.55
C GLY A 200 6.81 8.39 0.90
N HIS A 201 5.59 8.85 1.13
CA HIS A 201 5.06 8.99 2.49
C HIS A 201 4.73 7.67 3.21
N LYS A 202 4.92 6.53 2.59
CA LYS A 202 4.72 5.21 3.23
C LYS A 202 6.00 4.66 3.87
N PHE A 203 7.16 5.19 3.49
CA PHE A 203 8.46 4.81 4.03
C PHE A 203 9.24 6.04 4.54
N HIS A 204 8.57 6.91 5.29
CA HIS A 204 9.14 8.10 5.94
C HIS A 204 9.68 9.18 5.00
N GLY A 205 9.30 9.14 3.72
CA GLY A 205 9.52 10.20 2.76
C GLY A 205 8.42 11.28 2.81
N PRO A 206 8.56 12.35 2.02
CA PRO A 206 7.58 13.43 1.96
C PRO A 206 6.29 12.98 1.28
N LYS A 207 5.18 13.63 1.65
CA LYS A 207 3.90 13.55 0.96
C LYS A 207 3.97 14.26 -0.39
N GLY A 208 3.13 13.89 -1.34
CA GLY A 208 3.05 14.55 -2.64
C GLY A 208 4.17 14.17 -3.61
N ILE A 209 4.83 13.04 -3.36
CA ILE A 209 5.83 12.44 -4.25
C ILE A 209 5.68 10.91 -4.25
N GLY A 210 5.83 10.32 -5.42
CA GLY A 210 5.92 8.88 -5.66
C GLY A 210 6.72 8.61 -6.92
N ALA A 211 6.72 7.37 -7.34
CA ALA A 211 7.35 6.98 -8.58
C ALA A 211 6.69 5.75 -9.20
N LEU A 212 6.86 5.62 -10.51
CA LEU A 212 6.52 4.45 -11.29
C LEU A 212 7.80 3.89 -11.91
N TYR A 213 8.12 2.63 -11.59
CA TYR A 213 9.05 1.83 -12.34
C TYR A 213 8.36 1.28 -13.59
N ILE A 214 9.01 1.39 -14.74
CA ILE A 214 8.55 0.84 -16.03
C ILE A 214 9.71 0.13 -16.67
N ARG A 215 9.62 -1.21 -16.82
CA ARG A 215 10.65 -2.03 -17.45
C ARG A 215 10.96 -1.52 -18.86
N LYS A 216 12.24 -1.45 -19.19
CA LYS A 216 12.72 -1.09 -20.51
C LYS A 216 12.04 -1.90 -21.63
N GLY A 217 11.56 -1.21 -22.65
CA GLY A 217 10.81 -1.80 -23.76
C GLY A 217 9.29 -1.64 -23.65
N ILE A 218 8.75 -1.25 -22.49
CA ILE A 218 7.34 -0.88 -22.35
C ILE A 218 7.24 0.64 -22.56
N ASN A 219 6.57 1.03 -23.65
CA ASN A 219 6.44 2.44 -24.04
C ASN A 219 5.00 2.90 -23.78
N LEU A 220 4.71 3.24 -22.52
CA LEU A 220 3.42 3.81 -22.15
C LEU A 220 3.21 5.17 -22.87
N PRO A 221 1.97 5.56 -23.19
CA PRO A 221 1.62 6.92 -23.54
C PRO A 221 2.00 7.92 -22.44
N ASP A 222 2.16 9.17 -22.81
CA ASP A 222 2.46 10.23 -21.88
C ASP A 222 1.29 10.39 -20.90
N LEU A 223 1.63 10.59 -19.62
CA LEU A 223 0.61 10.78 -18.58
C LEU A 223 0.07 12.23 -18.61
N ILE A 224 0.97 13.17 -18.78
CA ILE A 224 0.67 14.62 -18.80
C ILE A 224 1.44 15.24 -19.96
N GLU A 225 0.71 15.81 -20.91
CA GLU A 225 1.30 16.55 -22.04
C GLU A 225 1.86 17.89 -21.59
N GLY A 226 3.00 18.32 -22.17
CA GLY A 226 3.61 19.62 -21.88
C GLY A 226 5.09 19.66 -22.15
N GLY A 227 5.87 20.09 -21.14
CA GLY A 227 7.33 20.16 -21.24
C GLY A 227 8.02 18.80 -21.22
N ALA A 228 9.35 18.81 -21.43
CA ALA A 228 10.15 17.60 -21.60
C ALA A 228 10.50 16.85 -20.30
N GLN A 229 9.90 17.23 -19.16
CA GLN A 229 10.14 16.59 -17.88
C GLN A 229 9.82 15.10 -17.94
N GLU A 230 10.46 14.32 -17.07
CA GLU A 230 10.35 12.87 -17.04
C GLU A 230 10.45 12.24 -18.45
N ARG A 231 11.40 12.73 -19.25
CA ARG A 231 11.68 12.25 -20.62
C ARG A 231 10.46 12.35 -21.55
N ASN A 232 9.77 13.48 -21.50
CA ASN A 232 8.53 13.81 -22.22
C ASN A 232 7.32 12.95 -21.83
N ARG A 233 7.38 12.20 -20.72
CA ARG A 233 6.30 11.29 -20.33
C ARG A 233 5.36 11.86 -19.29
N ARG A 234 5.86 12.77 -18.46
CA ARG A 234 5.07 13.41 -17.41
C ARG A 234 5.56 14.86 -17.24
N ALA A 235 4.88 15.79 -17.87
CA ALA A 235 5.20 17.20 -17.84
C ALA A 235 4.97 17.82 -16.46
N GLY A 236 5.57 18.99 -16.25
CA GLY A 236 5.51 19.78 -15.00
C GLY A 236 6.87 19.83 -14.32
N THR A 237 7.25 21.03 -13.86
CA THR A 237 8.53 21.25 -13.15
C THR A 237 8.69 20.25 -12.00
N GLU A 238 9.84 19.60 -11.97
CA GLU A 238 10.12 18.53 -11.01
C GLU A 238 10.18 19.06 -9.57
N ASN A 239 9.54 18.35 -8.66
CA ASN A 239 9.56 18.63 -7.22
C ASN A 239 10.88 18.15 -6.61
N ILE A 240 11.97 18.92 -6.85
CA ILE A 240 13.31 18.53 -6.42
C ILE A 240 13.40 18.22 -4.92
N PRO A 241 12.88 19.07 -4.00
CA PRO A 241 12.89 18.73 -2.58
C PRO A 241 12.20 17.40 -2.28
N GLY A 242 11.01 17.19 -2.86
CA GLY A 242 10.25 15.96 -2.66
C GLY A 242 10.98 14.72 -3.21
N ILE A 243 11.58 14.83 -4.38
CA ILE A 243 12.33 13.75 -5.04
C ILE A 243 13.56 13.36 -4.20
N VAL A 244 14.36 14.34 -3.78
CA VAL A 244 15.56 14.10 -2.95
C VAL A 244 15.18 13.53 -1.59
N GLY A 245 14.13 14.05 -0.97
CA GLY A 245 13.62 13.53 0.30
C GLY A 245 13.11 12.10 0.20
N MET A 246 12.40 11.76 -0.87
CA MET A 246 11.93 10.39 -1.11
C MET A 246 13.11 9.43 -1.31
N ALA A 247 14.11 9.81 -2.10
CA ALA A 247 15.29 8.98 -2.33
C ALA A 247 16.11 8.76 -1.05
N ALA A 248 16.28 9.79 -0.21
CA ALA A 248 16.93 9.69 1.08
C ALA A 248 16.19 8.74 2.03
N ALA A 249 14.87 8.89 2.14
CA ALA A 249 14.03 8.03 2.96
C ALA A 249 14.08 6.57 2.50
N LEU A 250 13.98 6.31 1.20
CA LEU A 250 14.05 4.95 0.66
C LEU A 250 15.41 4.30 0.90
N THR A 251 16.50 5.07 0.70
CA THR A 251 17.87 4.58 0.97
C THR A 251 18.03 4.20 2.44
N GLU A 252 17.54 5.04 3.36
CA GLU A 252 17.53 4.76 4.80
C GLU A 252 16.72 3.51 5.14
N ALA A 253 15.50 3.40 4.59
CA ALA A 253 14.61 2.26 4.82
C ALA A 253 15.23 0.93 4.33
N VAL A 254 15.82 0.91 3.14
CA VAL A 254 16.45 -0.29 2.57
C VAL A 254 17.72 -0.68 3.33
N ASN A 255 18.56 0.29 3.72
CA ASN A 255 19.79 0.01 4.47
C ASN A 255 19.51 -0.58 5.86
N ASN A 256 18.41 -0.20 6.49
CA ASN A 256 18.03 -0.65 7.84
C ASN A 256 16.91 -1.72 7.80
N MET A 257 16.54 -2.21 6.62
CA MET A 257 15.34 -3.05 6.44
C MET A 257 15.35 -4.30 7.32
N GLU A 258 16.46 -5.03 7.37
CA GLU A 258 16.54 -6.29 8.14
C GLU A 258 16.32 -6.05 9.64
N GLU A 259 16.98 -5.03 10.20
CA GLU A 259 16.86 -4.67 11.61
C GLU A 259 15.45 -4.16 11.92
N ASN A 260 14.96 -3.22 11.11
CA ASN A 260 13.63 -2.64 11.27
C ASN A 260 12.53 -3.69 11.14
N THR A 261 12.59 -4.55 10.12
CA THR A 261 11.61 -5.62 9.93
C THR A 261 11.55 -6.56 11.13
N LYS A 262 12.71 -6.97 11.64
CA LYS A 262 12.80 -7.85 12.83
C LYS A 262 12.18 -7.20 14.07
N LYS A 263 12.53 -5.93 14.34
CA LYS A 263 11.99 -5.18 15.47
C LYS A 263 10.49 -5.00 15.35
N VAL A 264 10.04 -4.51 14.22
CA VAL A 264 8.62 -4.16 14.00
C VAL A 264 7.74 -5.41 13.99
N ALA A 265 8.21 -6.52 13.42
CA ALA A 265 7.50 -7.79 13.45
C ALA A 265 7.35 -8.33 14.90
N ALA A 266 8.38 -8.21 15.72
CA ALA A 266 8.28 -8.61 17.14
C ALA A 266 7.25 -7.77 17.90
N LEU A 267 7.21 -6.45 17.68
CA LEU A 267 6.21 -5.55 18.26
C LEU A 267 4.79 -5.90 17.77
N ARG A 268 4.64 -6.16 16.48
CA ARG A 268 3.37 -6.60 15.85
C ARG A 268 2.87 -7.90 16.50
N ASP A 269 3.71 -8.90 16.58
CA ASP A 269 3.34 -10.23 17.10
C ASP A 269 2.93 -10.15 18.57
N ARG A 270 3.70 -9.40 19.40
CA ARG A 270 3.32 -9.09 20.77
C ARG A 270 1.93 -8.43 20.87
N LEU A 271 1.65 -7.46 19.99
CA LEU A 271 0.36 -6.76 20.00
C LEU A 271 -0.77 -7.69 19.57
N ILE A 272 -0.57 -8.50 18.53
CA ILE A 272 -1.56 -9.48 18.06
C ILE A 272 -1.89 -10.49 19.18
N GLU A 273 -0.88 -11.05 19.84
CA GLU A 273 -1.08 -12.01 20.93
C GLU A 273 -1.96 -11.44 22.04
N LYS A 274 -1.63 -10.22 22.52
CA LYS A 274 -2.42 -9.55 23.57
C LYS A 274 -3.85 -9.21 23.13
N ILE A 275 -4.04 -8.74 21.90
CA ILE A 275 -5.37 -8.40 21.39
C ILE A 275 -6.25 -9.66 21.25
N LEU A 276 -5.68 -10.78 20.84
CA LEU A 276 -6.42 -12.03 20.66
C LEU A 276 -6.80 -12.71 21.99
N GLU A 277 -6.32 -12.23 23.14
CA GLU A 277 -6.84 -12.61 24.47
C GLU A 277 -8.25 -12.02 24.73
N ILE A 278 -8.64 -10.97 24.00
CA ILE A 278 -9.98 -10.39 24.10
C ILE A 278 -10.97 -11.37 23.45
N PRO A 279 -11.99 -11.88 24.19
CA PRO A 279 -12.95 -12.83 23.63
C PRO A 279 -13.67 -12.27 22.39
N HIS A 280 -13.95 -13.15 21.43
CA HIS A 280 -14.63 -12.80 20.18
C HIS A 280 -13.88 -11.70 19.39
N SER A 281 -12.57 -11.79 19.39
CA SER A 281 -11.68 -11.07 18.50
C SER A 281 -11.14 -12.02 17.42
N ARG A 282 -10.79 -11.47 16.26
CA ARG A 282 -10.25 -12.22 15.14
C ARG A 282 -9.15 -11.42 14.44
N LEU A 283 -8.03 -12.08 14.11
CA LEU A 283 -7.02 -11.54 13.21
C LEU A 283 -7.50 -11.64 11.76
N ASN A 284 -7.35 -10.57 10.97
CA ASN A 284 -7.67 -10.53 9.55
C ASN A 284 -6.39 -10.69 8.73
N GLY A 285 -6.47 -11.48 7.65
CA GLY A 285 -5.33 -11.78 6.78
C GLY A 285 -4.36 -12.80 7.35
N SER A 286 -3.31 -13.12 6.59
CA SER A 286 -2.33 -14.14 6.95
C SER A 286 -1.57 -13.79 8.23
N ARG A 287 -1.33 -14.76 9.10
CA ARG A 287 -0.49 -14.60 10.29
C ARG A 287 0.99 -14.52 9.93
N GLU A 288 1.43 -15.33 8.96
CA GLU A 288 2.84 -15.52 8.61
C GLU A 288 3.30 -14.57 7.51
N ASN A 289 2.61 -14.59 6.36
CA ASN A 289 2.95 -13.76 5.20
C ASN A 289 2.28 -12.38 5.30
N ARG A 290 2.80 -11.58 6.23
CA ARG A 290 2.21 -10.29 6.62
C ARG A 290 3.26 -9.18 6.64
N LEU A 291 2.85 -7.96 6.28
CA LEU A 291 3.64 -6.74 6.47
C LEU A 291 4.15 -6.64 7.92
N PRO A 292 5.41 -6.25 8.14
CA PRO A 292 6.01 -6.26 9.47
C PRO A 292 5.21 -5.52 10.54
N GLY A 293 4.61 -4.36 10.21
CA GLY A 293 3.93 -3.51 11.18
C GLY A 293 2.40 -3.61 11.18
N ASN A 294 1.78 -4.43 10.34
CA ASN A 294 0.32 -4.45 10.22
C ASN A 294 -0.35 -5.38 11.25
N VAL A 295 -1.29 -4.82 12.01
CA VAL A 295 -2.23 -5.55 12.87
C VAL A 295 -3.65 -5.16 12.44
N SER A 296 -4.39 -6.12 11.89
CA SER A 296 -5.78 -5.95 11.48
C SER A 296 -6.64 -6.94 12.23
N VAL A 297 -7.59 -6.46 13.01
CA VAL A 297 -8.46 -7.28 13.84
C VAL A 297 -9.91 -6.84 13.73
N CYS A 298 -10.83 -7.77 13.95
CA CYS A 298 -12.24 -7.47 14.13
C CYS A 298 -12.68 -7.91 15.52
N PHE A 299 -13.63 -7.16 16.10
CA PHE A 299 -14.27 -7.47 17.36
C PHE A 299 -15.78 -7.59 17.14
N GLU A 300 -16.34 -8.75 17.44
CA GLU A 300 -17.79 -8.95 17.31
C GLU A 300 -18.58 -8.08 18.30
N GLY A 301 -19.70 -7.55 17.83
CA GLY A 301 -20.59 -6.72 18.63
C GLY A 301 -20.08 -5.31 18.92
N VAL A 302 -19.04 -4.86 18.21
CA VAL A 302 -18.43 -3.54 18.37
C VAL A 302 -18.59 -2.73 17.09
N GLU A 303 -18.72 -1.42 17.21
CA GLU A 303 -18.75 -0.48 16.10
C GLU A 303 -17.38 0.22 16.01
N GLY A 304 -16.71 0.11 14.83
CA GLY A 304 -15.31 0.50 14.64
C GLY A 304 -15.05 2.00 14.82
N GLU A 305 -15.94 2.87 14.31
CA GLU A 305 -15.74 4.33 14.45
C GLU A 305 -15.78 4.76 15.91
N SER A 306 -16.72 4.22 16.69
CA SER A 306 -16.80 4.46 18.14
C SER A 306 -15.54 3.98 18.87
N MET A 307 -15.01 2.81 18.46
CA MET A 307 -13.76 2.28 19.02
C MET A 307 -12.59 3.21 18.73
N LEU A 308 -12.47 3.73 17.50
CA LEU A 308 -11.42 4.68 17.12
C LEU A 308 -11.50 5.98 17.95
N LEU A 309 -12.71 6.52 18.17
CA LEU A 309 -12.90 7.71 18.99
C LEU A 309 -12.47 7.49 20.44
N TYR A 310 -12.80 6.33 21.04
CA TYR A 310 -12.34 6.00 22.39
C TYR A 310 -10.83 5.80 22.48
N LEU A 311 -10.21 5.19 21.46
CA LEU A 311 -8.75 5.05 21.38
C LEU A 311 -8.06 6.42 21.28
N ASP A 312 -8.58 7.31 20.44
CA ASP A 312 -8.06 8.69 20.30
C ASP A 312 -8.15 9.46 21.63
N MET A 313 -9.27 9.33 22.36
CA MET A 313 -9.40 9.92 23.71
C MET A 313 -8.38 9.37 24.73
N GLN A 314 -7.86 8.17 24.51
CA GLN A 314 -6.77 7.59 25.30
C GLN A 314 -5.38 7.96 24.76
N GLY A 315 -5.31 8.68 23.62
CA GLY A 315 -4.05 9.08 22.97
C GLY A 315 -3.50 8.04 21.99
N VAL A 316 -4.31 7.09 21.51
CA VAL A 316 -3.91 6.10 20.50
C VAL A 316 -4.50 6.46 19.14
N CYS A 317 -3.64 6.84 18.20
CA CYS A 317 -4.01 7.10 16.81
C CYS A 317 -4.04 5.78 16.03
N ALA A 318 -5.21 5.36 15.58
CA ALA A 318 -5.46 4.12 14.83
C ALA A 318 -6.45 4.37 13.69
N SER A 319 -6.73 3.35 12.88
CA SER A 319 -7.65 3.43 11.75
C SER A 319 -8.56 2.20 11.69
N SER A 320 -9.65 2.28 10.96
CA SER A 320 -10.43 1.12 10.54
C SER A 320 -10.00 0.68 9.13
N GLY A 321 -10.39 -0.54 8.72
CA GLY A 321 -10.15 -1.01 7.35
C GLY A 321 -10.75 -0.09 6.29
N SER A 322 -11.81 0.66 6.59
CA SER A 322 -12.55 1.56 5.68
C SER A 322 -12.05 3.01 5.65
N ALA A 323 -10.90 3.34 6.24
CA ALA A 323 -10.41 4.73 6.41
C ALA A 323 -10.30 5.55 5.11
N CYS A 324 -10.26 4.93 3.94
CA CYS A 324 -10.21 5.63 2.64
C CYS A 324 -11.57 6.08 2.11
N THR A 325 -12.68 5.70 2.73
CA THR A 325 -14.04 6.08 2.37
C THR A 325 -14.69 6.89 3.49
N SER A 326 -14.01 7.95 3.96
CA SER A 326 -14.53 8.86 4.98
C SER A 326 -15.91 9.36 4.57
N GLY A 327 -16.96 8.87 5.27
CA GLY A 327 -18.36 9.19 5.01
C GLY A 327 -19.22 8.05 4.44
N SER A 328 -18.67 6.87 4.16
CA SER A 328 -19.45 5.66 3.84
C SER A 328 -19.65 4.82 5.11
N LEU A 329 -20.91 4.49 5.40
CA LEU A 329 -21.28 3.52 6.45
C LEU A 329 -20.99 2.07 6.02
N ASP A 330 -20.46 1.85 4.81
CA ASP A 330 -20.17 0.52 4.29
C ASP A 330 -18.85 -0.02 4.87
N PRO A 331 -18.80 -1.29 5.25
CA PRO A 331 -17.58 -1.92 5.72
C PRO A 331 -16.55 -2.04 4.59
N SER A 332 -15.30 -2.29 4.95
CA SER A 332 -14.21 -2.48 4.01
C SER A 332 -14.52 -3.58 2.98
N HIS A 333 -14.36 -3.26 1.69
CA HIS A 333 -14.48 -4.24 0.62
C HIS A 333 -13.45 -5.38 0.75
N VAL A 334 -12.28 -5.11 1.35
CA VAL A 334 -11.25 -6.12 1.61
C VAL A 334 -11.73 -7.13 2.65
N LEU A 335 -12.33 -6.66 3.74
CA LEU A 335 -12.86 -7.54 4.79
C LEU A 335 -14.03 -8.39 4.27
N LEU A 336 -14.88 -7.83 3.43
CA LEU A 336 -15.94 -8.59 2.76
C LEU A 336 -15.36 -9.63 1.79
N ALA A 337 -14.29 -9.26 1.03
CA ALA A 337 -13.65 -10.16 0.08
C ALA A 337 -12.97 -11.37 0.73
N ILE A 338 -12.49 -11.25 1.97
CA ILE A 338 -11.96 -12.38 2.75
C ILE A 338 -13.06 -13.21 3.46
N GLY A 339 -14.35 -12.92 3.17
CA GLY A 339 -15.49 -13.70 3.64
C GLY A 339 -16.07 -13.27 4.99
N LEU A 340 -15.70 -12.09 5.52
CA LEU A 340 -16.30 -11.62 6.76
C LEU A 340 -17.76 -11.17 6.53
N PRO A 341 -18.69 -11.52 7.42
CA PRO A 341 -20.01 -10.92 7.43
C PRO A 341 -19.93 -9.41 7.65
N HIS A 342 -20.91 -8.70 7.09
CA HIS A 342 -21.00 -7.24 7.19
C HIS A 342 -20.91 -6.74 8.65
N GLU A 343 -21.65 -7.42 9.55
CA GLU A 343 -21.71 -7.09 10.98
C GLU A 343 -20.36 -7.25 11.69
N VAL A 344 -19.54 -8.22 11.29
CA VAL A 344 -18.19 -8.44 11.85
C VAL A 344 -17.19 -7.44 11.27
N ALA A 345 -17.27 -7.18 9.97
CA ALA A 345 -16.39 -6.24 9.28
C ALA A 345 -16.53 -4.80 9.80
N HIS A 346 -17.70 -4.41 10.31
CA HIS A 346 -17.90 -3.11 10.98
C HIS A 346 -17.08 -2.95 12.27
N GLY A 347 -16.78 -4.04 12.97
CA GLY A 347 -15.98 -4.03 14.19
C GLY A 347 -14.47 -4.06 13.95
N SER A 348 -14.00 -3.58 12.81
CA SER A 348 -12.60 -3.64 12.43
C SER A 348 -11.74 -2.54 13.06
N LEU A 349 -10.51 -2.93 13.42
CA LEU A 349 -9.44 -2.06 13.86
C LEU A 349 -8.16 -2.41 13.09
N ARG A 350 -7.52 -1.39 12.51
CA ARG A 350 -6.18 -1.51 11.96
C ARG A 350 -5.21 -0.66 12.77
N LEU A 351 -4.19 -1.33 13.29
CA LEU A 351 -3.02 -0.72 13.91
C LEU A 351 -1.83 -0.98 13.01
N SER A 352 -1.03 0.02 12.75
CA SER A 352 0.15 -0.12 11.90
C SER A 352 1.36 0.55 12.55
N LEU A 353 2.31 -0.29 12.92
CA LEU A 353 3.53 0.06 13.64
C LEU A 353 4.68 0.34 12.67
N CYS A 354 5.67 1.10 13.13
CA CYS A 354 6.94 1.32 12.44
C CYS A 354 8.11 1.21 13.43
N GLU A 355 9.33 1.40 12.95
CA GLU A 355 10.56 1.28 13.74
C GLU A 355 10.69 2.29 14.89
N TYR A 356 9.85 3.32 14.89
CA TYR A 356 9.84 4.32 15.98
C TYR A 356 8.94 3.93 17.16
N ASN A 357 8.07 2.92 17.00
CA ASN A 357 7.25 2.43 18.09
C ASN A 357 8.08 1.60 19.09
N THR A 358 7.62 1.52 20.33
CA THR A 358 8.27 0.85 21.43
C THR A 358 7.38 -0.26 22.03
N GLU A 359 7.97 -1.14 22.86
CA GLU A 359 7.20 -2.18 23.57
C GLU A 359 6.20 -1.55 24.56
N GLU A 360 6.58 -0.46 25.23
CA GLU A 360 5.71 0.27 26.14
C GLU A 360 4.47 0.84 25.42
N GLU A 361 4.64 1.34 24.20
CA GLU A 361 3.53 1.82 23.37
C GLU A 361 2.60 0.68 22.98
N VAL A 362 3.15 -0.47 22.61
CA VAL A 362 2.39 -1.69 22.27
C VAL A 362 1.61 -2.19 23.49
N ASP A 363 2.23 -2.23 24.66
CA ASP A 363 1.57 -2.63 25.90
C ASP A 363 0.46 -1.65 26.27
N PHE A 364 0.69 -0.36 26.12
CA PHE A 364 -0.32 0.68 26.35
C PHE A 364 -1.55 0.53 25.44
N ILE A 365 -1.35 0.24 24.13
CA ILE A 365 -2.46 -0.06 23.21
C ILE A 365 -3.26 -1.28 23.70
N ALA A 366 -2.54 -2.36 24.04
CA ALA A 366 -3.16 -3.60 24.46
C ALA A 366 -3.95 -3.48 25.78
N GLU A 367 -3.49 -2.64 26.70
CA GLU A 367 -4.19 -2.35 27.95
C GLU A 367 -5.41 -1.43 27.77
N ALA A 368 -5.37 -0.51 26.79
CA ALA A 368 -6.47 0.41 26.51
C ALA A 368 -7.68 -0.27 25.86
N LEU A 369 -7.46 -1.33 25.06
CA LEU A 369 -8.51 -1.96 24.25
C LEU A 369 -9.59 -2.70 25.07
N PRO A 370 -9.29 -3.58 26.05
CA PRO A 370 -10.32 -4.38 26.74
C PRO A 370 -11.45 -3.54 27.35
N PRO A 371 -11.19 -2.48 28.13
CA PRO A 371 -12.27 -1.68 28.71
C PRO A 371 -13.10 -0.93 27.66
N ILE A 372 -12.49 -0.54 26.54
CA ILE A 372 -13.21 0.09 25.42
C ILE A 372 -14.17 -0.93 24.78
N ILE A 373 -13.68 -2.12 24.47
CA ILE A 373 -14.48 -3.20 23.87
C ILE A 373 -15.63 -3.60 24.78
N GLU A 374 -15.38 -3.80 26.08
CA GLU A 374 -16.41 -4.13 27.06
C GLU A 374 -17.50 -3.05 27.12
N ARG A 375 -17.09 -1.78 27.17
CA ARG A 375 -18.03 -0.66 27.18
C ARG A 375 -18.89 -0.61 25.91
N LEU A 376 -18.29 -0.76 24.73
CA LEU A 376 -19.02 -0.74 23.46
C LEU A 376 -19.99 -1.92 23.36
N ARG A 377 -19.58 -3.11 23.77
CA ARG A 377 -20.45 -4.30 23.81
C ARG A 377 -21.61 -4.13 24.77
N SER A 378 -21.41 -3.50 25.93
CA SER A 378 -22.49 -3.25 26.89
C SER A 378 -23.60 -2.34 26.36
N MET A 379 -23.33 -1.57 25.31
CA MET A 379 -24.28 -0.67 24.65
C MET A 379 -24.78 -1.21 23.30
N SER A 380 -24.34 -2.39 22.88
CA SER A 380 -24.59 -2.94 21.54
C SER A 380 -25.79 -3.91 21.53
N PRO A 381 -26.90 -3.57 20.86
CA PRO A 381 -28.01 -4.51 20.65
C PRO A 381 -27.60 -5.77 19.87
N LEU A 382 -26.60 -5.62 18.97
CA LEU A 382 -26.00 -6.74 18.24
C LEU A 382 -25.34 -7.72 19.20
N TRP A 383 -24.55 -7.22 20.15
CA TRP A 383 -23.88 -8.05 21.16
C TRP A 383 -24.88 -8.81 22.03
N GLU A 384 -25.96 -8.16 22.49
CA GLU A 384 -27.04 -8.80 23.24
C GLU A 384 -27.69 -9.95 22.44
N ARG A 385 -27.90 -9.75 21.13
CA ARG A 385 -28.45 -10.78 20.24
C ARG A 385 -27.47 -11.96 20.12
N LEU A 386 -26.20 -11.70 19.81
CA LEU A 386 -25.17 -12.73 19.67
C LEU A 386 -25.02 -13.58 20.94
N CYS A 387 -25.04 -12.96 22.13
CA CYS A 387 -25.01 -13.67 23.41
C CYS A 387 -26.24 -14.54 23.61
N ARG A 388 -27.43 -14.04 23.27
CA ARG A 388 -28.72 -14.77 23.45
C ARG A 388 -28.79 -15.98 22.54
N GLU A 389 -28.34 -15.83 21.30
CA GLU A 389 -28.43 -16.85 20.24
C GLU A 389 -27.21 -17.78 20.23
N ASN A 390 -26.16 -17.47 20.98
CA ASN A 390 -24.84 -18.12 20.93
C ASN A 390 -24.31 -18.25 19.50
N SER A 391 -24.51 -17.19 18.70
CA SER A 391 -24.23 -17.16 17.24
C SER A 391 -23.02 -16.29 16.92
N PHE A 392 -21.87 -16.59 17.54
CA PHE A 392 -20.61 -15.89 17.28
C PHE A 392 -19.90 -16.44 16.04
N PHE A 393 -19.25 -15.54 15.31
CA PHE A 393 -18.51 -15.89 14.08
C PHE A 393 -17.09 -16.39 14.37
N THR A 394 -16.50 -15.98 15.48
CA THR A 394 -15.10 -16.30 15.84
C THR A 394 -14.99 -17.65 16.52
N HIS A 395 -15.30 -18.75 15.82
CA HIS A 395 -15.27 -20.09 16.42
C HIS A 395 -13.96 -20.87 16.23
N ASP A 396 -13.04 -20.41 15.40
CA ASP A 396 -11.77 -21.11 15.19
C ASP A 396 -10.64 -20.45 15.95
N LYS A 397 -10.14 -21.18 16.96
CA LYS A 397 -8.82 -20.95 17.51
C LYS A 397 -7.81 -21.44 16.48
N HIS A 398 -7.16 -20.53 15.79
CA HIS A 398 -5.98 -20.84 14.98
C HIS A 398 -4.73 -20.95 15.84
#